data_bbf83fb94eca9cb38fc2a5988e72ac53
#
_entry.id   bbf83fb94eca9cb38fc2a5988e72ac53
#
_cell.length_a   1.000
_cell.length_b   1.000
_cell.length_c   1.000
_cell.angle_alpha   90.00
_cell.angle_beta   90.00
_cell.angle_gamma   90.00
#
_symmetry.space_group_name_H-M   'P 1'
#
loop_
_entity.id
_entity.type
_entity.pdbx_description
1 polymer ?
#
loop_
_entity_poly.entity_id
_entity_poly.type
_entity_poly.pdbx_seq_one_letter_code
_entity_poly.pdbx_strand_id
1 'polypeptide(L)'
;MNEAIQMLSLNEAAEHLGLHYMTVYKYVRSGKLPARKSGGSWEVSADDLASMSSVERAPSGRGRRSLESKSGPFLRALLAGDAPGSWSVVQAAFDSGASVEDVICEVIVPALRAVGEEWAHGRLEVYEEHRASSVVLSILGRMQGLPQRRGKKLGSVLIACPPQETHGLPAAICAELVRSRGYHPVNLGPDSPIDTIIQAARSTDELTAIVLSTVSSTSPSVVVETVEAIHGSLPETPVMVGGVWADLPDKVLSLDGFPSMLNHLEQLSGS
;
A
#
# COMPACT_ATOMS: atom_id res chain seq x y z
N MET A 1 30.18 34.08 5.68
CA MET A 1 28.91 34.44 5.00
C MET A 1 27.95 33.29 5.24
N ASN A 2 26.89 33.54 6.05
CA ASN A 2 25.85 32.51 6.30
C ASN A 2 24.96 32.45 5.05
N GLU A 3 25.09 31.42 4.24
CA GLU A 3 24.08 31.16 3.23
C GLU A 3 22.75 30.86 3.95
N ALA A 4 21.75 31.66 3.63
CA ALA A 4 20.41 31.45 4.19
C ALA A 4 19.89 30.11 3.63
N ILE A 5 19.66 29.12 4.50
CA ILE A 5 19.08 27.82 4.13
C ILE A 5 17.72 28.11 3.50
N GLN A 6 17.58 27.77 2.23
CA GLN A 6 16.30 27.91 1.52
C GLN A 6 15.29 26.92 2.08
N MET A 7 14.20 27.44 2.64
CA MET A 7 13.08 26.64 3.16
C MET A 7 11.98 26.56 2.14
N LEU A 8 11.43 25.39 1.96
CA LEU A 8 10.39 25.06 0.97
C LEU A 8 9.15 24.54 1.72
N SER A 9 7.97 24.93 1.24
CA SER A 9 6.70 24.32 1.68
C SER A 9 6.63 22.85 1.24
N LEU A 10 5.74 22.07 1.84
CA LEU A 10 5.56 20.67 1.40
C LEU A 10 5.05 20.53 -0.04
N ASN A 11 4.34 21.52 -0.58
CA ASN A 11 3.93 21.53 -1.98
C ASN A 11 5.14 21.70 -2.89
N GLU A 12 6.00 22.72 -2.64
CA GLU A 12 7.23 22.94 -3.39
C GLU A 12 8.19 21.75 -3.28
N ALA A 13 8.27 21.14 -2.09
CA ALA A 13 9.05 19.92 -1.87
C ALA A 13 8.50 18.72 -2.68
N ALA A 14 7.19 18.61 -2.81
CA ALA A 14 6.53 17.57 -3.60
C ALA A 14 6.83 17.75 -5.09
N GLU A 15 6.75 18.97 -5.62
CA GLU A 15 7.15 19.30 -6.98
C GLU A 15 8.63 18.99 -7.23
N HIS A 16 9.50 19.37 -6.30
CA HIS A 16 10.95 19.17 -6.42
C HIS A 16 11.35 17.70 -6.44
N LEU A 17 10.66 16.86 -5.67
CA LEU A 17 10.89 15.41 -5.61
C LEU A 17 10.12 14.64 -6.69
N GLY A 18 9.22 15.28 -7.43
CA GLY A 18 8.30 14.60 -8.35
C GLY A 18 7.34 13.64 -7.63
N LEU A 19 6.99 13.95 -6.38
CA LEU A 19 6.13 13.14 -5.52
C LEU A 19 4.81 13.88 -5.22
N HIS A 20 3.79 13.10 -4.83
CA HIS A 20 2.55 13.69 -4.35
C HIS A 20 2.75 14.33 -2.96
N TYR A 21 2.03 15.46 -2.69
CA TYR A 21 2.07 16.17 -1.40
C TYR A 21 1.93 15.24 -0.19
N MET A 22 0.98 14.30 -0.23
CA MET A 22 0.76 13.35 0.88
C MET A 22 1.96 12.41 1.11
N THR A 23 2.73 12.10 0.08
CA THR A 23 3.97 11.32 0.22
C THR A 23 5.04 12.11 0.96
N VAL A 24 5.22 13.39 0.62
CA VAL A 24 6.16 14.27 1.31
C VAL A 24 5.69 14.54 2.74
N TYR A 25 4.42 14.78 2.95
CA TYR A 25 3.84 14.92 4.29
C TYR A 25 4.11 13.67 5.15
N LYS A 26 3.97 12.47 4.58
CA LYS A 26 4.28 11.20 5.22
C LYS A 26 5.76 11.11 5.60
N TYR A 27 6.67 11.49 4.71
CA TYR A 27 8.11 11.49 5.01
C TYR A 27 8.46 12.43 6.17
N VAL A 28 7.79 13.59 6.26
CA VAL A 28 7.93 14.52 7.38
C VAL A 28 7.39 13.89 8.67
N ARG A 29 6.19 13.29 8.62
CA ARG A 29 5.57 12.69 9.80
C ARG A 29 6.32 11.46 10.34
N SER A 30 6.93 10.68 9.47
CA SER A 30 7.75 9.51 9.85
C SER A 30 9.19 9.87 10.22
N GLY A 31 9.58 11.14 10.16
CA GLY A 31 10.95 11.59 10.40
C GLY A 31 11.94 11.24 9.29
N LYS A 32 11.48 10.66 8.17
CA LYS A 32 12.32 10.35 7.01
C LYS A 32 12.82 11.61 6.30
N LEU A 33 12.03 12.69 6.35
CA LEU A 33 12.40 14.03 5.86
C LEU A 33 12.34 15.02 7.01
N PRO A 34 13.48 15.59 7.46
CA PRO A 34 13.50 16.61 8.49
C PRO A 34 12.66 17.83 8.08
N ALA A 35 11.80 18.29 8.98
CA ALA A 35 10.95 19.45 8.73
C ALA A 35 10.72 20.23 10.02
N ARG A 36 10.42 21.52 9.88
CA ARG A 36 10.02 22.38 10.99
C ARG A 36 8.62 22.94 10.77
N LYS A 37 7.91 23.24 11.85
CA LYS A 37 6.65 24.00 11.77
C LYS A 37 6.94 25.50 11.80
N SER A 38 6.42 26.21 10.80
CA SER A 38 6.49 27.66 10.69
C SER A 38 5.09 28.19 10.37
N GLY A 39 4.54 29.06 11.22
CA GLY A 39 3.22 29.67 11.01
C GLY A 39 2.06 28.67 10.84
N GLY A 40 2.16 27.47 11.41
CA GLY A 40 1.14 26.42 11.26
C GLY A 40 1.36 25.46 10.09
N SER A 41 2.28 25.75 9.17
CA SER A 41 2.65 24.91 8.04
C SER A 41 3.98 24.21 8.27
N TRP A 42 4.19 23.06 7.59
CA TRP A 42 5.48 22.38 7.57
C TRP A 42 6.37 22.94 6.48
N GLU A 43 7.65 23.16 6.83
CA GLU A 43 8.70 23.59 5.91
C GLU A 43 9.89 22.62 5.99
N VAL A 44 10.51 22.33 4.86
CA VAL A 44 11.70 21.47 4.70
C VAL A 44 12.84 22.25 4.09
N SER A 45 14.09 21.90 4.40
CA SER A 45 15.23 22.54 3.78
C SER A 45 15.53 21.97 2.39
N ALA A 46 16.02 22.82 1.47
CA ALA A 46 16.44 22.38 0.15
C ALA A 46 17.57 21.34 0.22
N ASP A 47 18.46 21.45 1.22
CA ASP A 47 19.57 20.52 1.42
C ASP A 47 19.10 19.13 1.86
N ASP A 48 18.10 19.05 2.74
CA ASP A 48 17.50 17.78 3.14
C ASP A 48 16.80 17.09 1.97
N LEU A 49 16.13 17.87 1.10
CA LEU A 49 15.52 17.37 -0.14
C LEU A 49 16.57 16.85 -1.13
N ALA A 50 17.66 17.57 -1.31
CA ALA A 50 18.76 17.14 -2.18
C ALA A 50 19.41 15.83 -1.67
N SER A 51 19.54 15.70 -0.35
CA SER A 51 20.06 14.48 0.30
C SER A 51 19.14 13.28 0.07
N MET A 52 17.82 13.47 0.15
CA MET A 52 16.85 12.41 -0.17
C MET A 52 16.92 11.99 -1.64
N SER A 53 17.02 12.92 -2.57
CA SER A 53 17.11 12.64 -4.01
C SER A 53 18.35 11.80 -4.38
N SER A 54 19.42 11.88 -3.58
CA SER A 54 20.64 11.10 -3.80
C SER A 54 20.55 9.66 -3.26
N VAL A 55 19.76 9.42 -2.24
CA VAL A 55 19.58 8.08 -1.60
C VAL A 55 18.63 7.19 -2.41
N GLU A 56 17.65 7.75 -3.14
CA GLU A 56 16.72 6.98 -3.98
C GLU A 56 17.28 6.58 -5.35
N ARG A 57 18.51 6.93 -5.68
CA ARG A 57 19.20 6.47 -6.90
C ARG A 57 20.02 5.20 -6.70
N ALA A 58 19.40 4.13 -6.20
CA ALA A 58 19.94 2.78 -6.37
C ALA A 58 19.62 2.28 -7.81
N PRO A 59 20.50 1.54 -8.48
CA PRO A 59 20.33 1.20 -9.89
C PRO A 59 19.17 0.22 -10.09
N SER A 60 18.04 0.73 -10.54
CA SER A 60 16.92 -0.09 -10.99
C SER A 60 17.25 -0.69 -12.36
N GLY A 61 17.33 -2.02 -12.44
CA GLY A 61 17.63 -2.76 -13.65
C GLY A 61 16.66 -2.49 -14.81
N ARG A 62 17.05 -2.90 -16.01
CA ARG A 62 16.30 -2.74 -17.28
C ARG A 62 14.82 -3.14 -17.22
N GLY A 63 14.41 -4.04 -16.29
CA GLY A 63 13.04 -4.45 -16.08
C GLY A 63 12.11 -3.34 -15.54
N ARG A 64 12.58 -2.51 -14.60
CA ARG A 64 11.77 -1.48 -13.95
C ARG A 64 11.30 -0.39 -14.90
N ARG A 65 12.18 0.12 -15.80
CA ARG A 65 11.79 1.08 -16.85
C ARG A 65 10.76 0.52 -17.83
N SER A 66 10.76 -0.80 -18.07
CA SER A 66 9.76 -1.47 -18.91
C SER A 66 8.38 -1.51 -18.26
N LEU A 67 8.31 -1.59 -16.93
CA LEU A 67 7.03 -1.66 -16.17
C LEU A 67 6.42 -0.28 -15.95
N GLU A 68 7.20 0.73 -15.61
CA GLU A 68 6.75 2.13 -15.53
C GLU A 68 6.06 2.57 -16.85
N SER A 69 6.56 2.13 -18.00
CA SER A 69 5.95 2.40 -19.29
C SER A 69 4.59 1.72 -19.49
N LYS A 70 4.22 0.74 -18.67
CA LYS A 70 2.94 -0.01 -18.75
C LYS A 70 1.84 0.58 -17.89
N SER A 71 2.17 1.35 -16.84
CA SER A 71 1.17 1.96 -15.94
C SER A 71 0.24 2.93 -16.70
N GLY A 72 0.75 3.72 -17.62
CA GLY A 72 -0.04 4.63 -18.44
C GLY A 72 -1.06 3.92 -19.37
N PRO A 73 -0.65 2.93 -20.18
CA PRO A 73 -1.59 2.09 -20.93
C PRO A 73 -2.62 1.39 -20.05
N PHE A 74 -2.21 0.88 -18.88
CA PHE A 74 -3.10 0.24 -17.93
C PHE A 74 -4.14 1.22 -17.39
N LEU A 75 -3.73 2.42 -16.97
CA LEU A 75 -4.62 3.49 -16.51
C LEU A 75 -5.66 3.85 -17.58
N ARG A 76 -5.24 4.02 -18.83
CA ARG A 76 -6.19 4.31 -19.92
C ARG A 76 -7.23 3.21 -20.11
N ALA A 77 -6.82 1.95 -20.04
CA ALA A 77 -7.74 0.82 -20.14
C ALA A 77 -8.70 0.76 -18.93
N LEU A 78 -8.22 1.03 -17.72
CA LEU A 78 -9.06 1.13 -16.52
C LEU A 78 -10.12 2.21 -16.66
N LEU A 79 -9.74 3.42 -17.04
CA LEU A 79 -10.66 4.54 -17.20
C LEU A 79 -11.69 4.30 -18.31
N ALA A 80 -11.31 3.59 -19.37
CA ALA A 80 -12.23 3.13 -20.41
C ALA A 80 -13.16 1.99 -19.96
N GLY A 81 -12.90 1.35 -18.80
CA GLY A 81 -13.61 0.15 -18.36
C GLY A 81 -13.26 -1.08 -19.21
N ASP A 82 -12.14 -1.04 -19.93
CA ASP A 82 -11.68 -2.12 -20.81
C ASP A 82 -10.93 -3.19 -19.98
N ALA A 83 -11.68 -4.13 -19.41
CA ALA A 83 -11.11 -5.24 -18.65
C ALA A 83 -10.22 -6.17 -19.50
N PRO A 84 -10.58 -6.56 -20.76
CA PRO A 84 -9.69 -7.30 -21.63
C PRO A 84 -8.38 -6.56 -21.94
N GLY A 85 -8.45 -5.26 -22.26
CA GLY A 85 -7.28 -4.42 -22.53
C GLY A 85 -6.40 -4.29 -21.31
N SER A 86 -6.98 -4.07 -20.13
CA SER A 86 -6.26 -4.02 -18.84
C SER A 86 -5.52 -5.34 -18.58
N TRP A 87 -6.16 -6.48 -18.79
CA TRP A 87 -5.52 -7.79 -18.66
C TRP A 87 -4.39 -7.99 -19.68
N SER A 88 -4.55 -7.52 -20.91
CA SER A 88 -3.51 -7.62 -21.94
C SER A 88 -2.22 -6.89 -21.54
N VAL A 89 -2.34 -5.74 -20.86
CA VAL A 89 -1.17 -5.02 -20.32
C VAL A 89 -0.49 -5.82 -19.22
N VAL A 90 -1.26 -6.41 -18.31
CA VAL A 90 -0.76 -7.28 -17.23
C VAL A 90 -0.08 -8.52 -17.81
N GLN A 91 -0.70 -9.18 -18.77
CA GLN A 91 -0.13 -10.35 -19.45
C GLN A 91 1.19 -10.01 -20.11
N ALA A 92 1.27 -8.90 -20.84
CA ALA A 92 2.52 -8.43 -21.45
C ALA A 92 3.62 -8.08 -20.44
N ALA A 93 3.26 -7.74 -19.20
CA ALA A 93 4.24 -7.59 -18.12
C ALA A 93 4.78 -8.96 -17.68
N PHE A 94 3.91 -9.95 -17.45
CA PHE A 94 4.32 -11.32 -17.12
C PHE A 94 5.17 -11.95 -18.24
N ASP A 95 4.77 -11.78 -19.50
CA ASP A 95 5.52 -12.28 -20.65
C ASP A 95 6.91 -11.67 -20.76
N SER A 96 7.11 -10.46 -20.23
CA SER A 96 8.43 -9.81 -20.10
C SER A 96 9.22 -10.24 -18.86
N GLY A 97 8.71 -11.18 -18.06
CA GLY A 97 9.38 -11.75 -16.89
C GLY A 97 9.10 -11.03 -15.56
N ALA A 98 8.12 -10.12 -15.52
CA ALA A 98 7.72 -9.47 -14.27
C ALA A 98 7.09 -10.47 -13.29
N SER A 99 7.36 -10.31 -12.01
CA SER A 99 6.67 -11.04 -10.96
C SER A 99 5.27 -10.46 -10.67
N VAL A 100 4.45 -11.19 -9.94
CA VAL A 100 3.15 -10.68 -9.44
C VAL A 100 3.34 -9.40 -8.63
N GLU A 101 4.35 -9.37 -7.78
CA GLU A 101 4.71 -8.19 -6.98
C GLU A 101 5.07 -6.99 -7.85
N ASP A 102 5.92 -7.18 -8.86
CA ASP A 102 6.30 -6.12 -9.80
C ASP A 102 5.08 -5.55 -10.53
N VAL A 103 4.19 -6.41 -11.02
CA VAL A 103 2.98 -5.98 -11.71
C VAL A 103 2.06 -5.19 -10.78
N ILE A 104 1.87 -5.66 -9.54
CA ILE A 104 1.04 -4.96 -8.57
C ILE A 104 1.66 -3.62 -8.19
N CYS A 105 2.93 -3.61 -7.79
CA CYS A 105 3.57 -2.41 -7.25
C CYS A 105 3.92 -1.35 -8.30
N GLU A 106 4.28 -1.77 -9.54
CA GLU A 106 4.78 -0.85 -10.57
C GLU A 106 3.75 -0.55 -11.68
N VAL A 107 2.66 -1.33 -11.78
CA VAL A 107 1.62 -1.11 -12.80
C VAL A 107 0.26 -0.81 -12.17
N ILE A 108 -0.24 -1.70 -11.32
CA ILE A 108 -1.61 -1.59 -10.78
C ILE A 108 -1.72 -0.48 -9.74
N VAL A 109 -0.87 -0.46 -8.73
CA VAL A 109 -0.92 0.52 -7.63
C VAL A 109 -0.71 1.96 -8.12
N PRO A 110 0.26 2.26 -9.01
CA PRO A 110 0.39 3.61 -9.57
C PRO A 110 -0.84 4.06 -10.36
N ALA A 111 -1.45 3.17 -11.15
CA ALA A 111 -2.66 3.48 -11.89
C ALA A 111 -3.86 3.74 -10.96
N LEU A 112 -4.03 2.95 -9.89
CA LEU A 112 -5.08 3.19 -8.90
C LEU A 112 -4.88 4.50 -8.14
N ARG A 113 -3.63 4.87 -7.82
CA ARG A 113 -3.33 6.18 -7.23
C ARG A 113 -3.74 7.31 -8.16
N ALA A 114 -3.42 7.21 -9.45
CA ALA A 114 -3.83 8.20 -10.44
C ALA A 114 -5.37 8.29 -10.55
N VAL A 115 -6.10 7.16 -10.54
CA VAL A 115 -7.57 7.16 -10.48
C VAL A 115 -8.07 7.89 -9.24
N GLY A 116 -7.51 7.60 -8.06
CA GLY A 116 -7.89 8.26 -6.81
C GLY A 116 -7.59 9.77 -6.82
N GLU A 117 -6.48 10.20 -7.42
CA GLU A 117 -6.12 11.61 -7.58
C GLU A 117 -7.08 12.34 -8.52
N GLU A 118 -7.42 11.74 -9.66
CA GLU A 118 -8.41 12.29 -10.61
C GLU A 118 -9.79 12.44 -9.96
N TRP A 119 -10.21 11.44 -9.19
CA TRP A 119 -11.47 11.50 -8.43
C TRP A 119 -11.42 12.60 -7.35
N ALA A 120 -10.37 12.68 -6.55
CA ALA A 120 -10.21 13.68 -5.49
C ALA A 120 -10.23 15.13 -6.02
N HIS A 121 -9.83 15.33 -7.29
CA HIS A 121 -9.90 16.62 -7.97
C HIS A 121 -11.23 16.85 -8.72
N GLY A 122 -12.21 15.96 -8.59
CA GLY A 122 -13.50 16.05 -9.29
C GLY A 122 -13.41 15.88 -10.81
N ARG A 123 -12.35 15.24 -11.32
CA ARG A 123 -12.19 14.95 -12.75
C ARG A 123 -12.69 13.56 -13.15
N LEU A 124 -13.04 12.74 -12.16
CA LEU A 124 -13.73 11.46 -12.34
C LEU A 124 -14.99 11.40 -11.51
N GLU A 125 -16.04 10.84 -12.10
CA GLU A 125 -17.27 10.53 -11.40
C GLU A 125 -17.12 9.26 -10.55
N VAL A 126 -17.92 9.14 -9.50
CA VAL A 126 -17.89 8.00 -8.57
C VAL A 126 -18.03 6.66 -9.32
N TYR A 127 -18.91 6.59 -10.32
CA TYR A 127 -19.11 5.35 -11.10
C TYR A 127 -17.89 4.96 -11.93
N GLU A 128 -17.04 5.90 -12.33
CA GLU A 128 -15.81 5.65 -13.10
C GLU A 128 -14.73 5.03 -12.20
N GLU A 129 -14.58 5.58 -10.99
CA GLU A 129 -13.71 5.00 -9.96
C GLU A 129 -14.17 3.58 -9.60
N HIS A 130 -15.46 3.37 -9.32
CA HIS A 130 -16.00 2.03 -9.01
C HIS A 130 -15.80 1.04 -10.15
N ARG A 131 -15.96 1.48 -11.40
CA ARG A 131 -15.69 0.65 -12.58
C ARG A 131 -14.22 0.25 -12.66
N ALA A 132 -13.30 1.19 -12.46
CA ALA A 132 -11.86 0.92 -12.44
C ALA A 132 -11.49 -0.07 -11.33
N SER A 133 -12.00 0.13 -10.12
CA SER A 133 -11.83 -0.77 -8.98
C SER A 133 -12.35 -2.18 -9.28
N SER A 134 -13.52 -2.32 -9.92
CA SER A 134 -14.10 -3.62 -10.33
C SER A 134 -13.23 -4.33 -11.37
N VAL A 135 -12.65 -3.61 -12.32
CA VAL A 135 -11.71 -4.18 -13.30
C VAL A 135 -10.45 -4.72 -12.58
N VAL A 136 -9.89 -3.97 -11.64
CA VAL A 136 -8.72 -4.43 -10.88
C VAL A 136 -9.05 -5.68 -10.05
N LEU A 137 -10.20 -5.74 -9.36
CA LEU A 137 -10.62 -6.93 -8.64
C LEU A 137 -10.72 -8.16 -9.56
N SER A 138 -11.24 -7.99 -10.77
CA SER A 138 -11.27 -9.07 -11.78
C SER A 138 -9.87 -9.53 -12.20
N ILE A 139 -8.91 -8.61 -12.31
CA ILE A 139 -7.52 -8.91 -12.64
C ILE A 139 -6.85 -9.67 -11.50
N LEU A 140 -7.01 -9.22 -10.24
CA LEU A 140 -6.49 -9.94 -9.08
C LEU A 140 -7.05 -11.35 -9.00
N GLY A 141 -8.36 -11.55 -9.27
CA GLY A 141 -8.97 -12.87 -9.33
C GLY A 141 -8.34 -13.78 -10.41
N ARG A 142 -7.96 -13.23 -11.56
CA ARG A 142 -7.24 -14.01 -12.60
C ARG A 142 -5.81 -14.36 -12.16
N MET A 143 -5.13 -13.47 -11.43
CA MET A 143 -3.78 -13.72 -10.90
C MET A 143 -3.77 -14.90 -9.92
N GLN A 144 -4.84 -15.13 -9.17
CA GLN A 144 -4.96 -16.29 -8.27
C GLN A 144 -4.81 -17.64 -8.96
N GLY A 145 -5.14 -17.72 -10.25
CA GLY A 145 -4.95 -18.90 -11.08
C GLY A 145 -3.54 -19.12 -11.62
N LEU A 146 -2.62 -18.17 -11.40
CA LEU A 146 -1.24 -18.30 -11.85
C LEU A 146 -0.46 -19.31 -10.99
N PRO A 147 0.52 -20.03 -11.58
CA PRO A 147 1.36 -20.95 -10.83
C PRO A 147 2.10 -20.21 -9.70
N GLN A 148 1.88 -20.69 -8.48
CA GLN A 148 2.59 -20.17 -7.31
C GLN A 148 4.02 -20.68 -7.25
N ARG A 149 4.90 -19.96 -6.53
CA ARG A 149 6.23 -20.45 -6.20
C ARG A 149 6.14 -21.84 -5.56
N ARG A 150 6.84 -22.83 -6.13
CA ARG A 150 7.01 -24.13 -5.48
C ARG A 150 7.90 -23.96 -4.26
N GLY A 151 7.40 -24.27 -3.08
CA GLY A 151 8.15 -24.17 -1.84
C GLY A 151 7.32 -24.56 -0.62
N LYS A 152 7.95 -24.50 0.57
CA LYS A 152 7.27 -24.69 1.86
C LYS A 152 6.26 -23.55 2.05
N LYS A 153 5.06 -23.85 2.49
CA LYS A 153 4.09 -22.83 2.93
C LYS A 153 4.67 -22.11 4.17
N LEU A 154 4.56 -20.79 4.18
CA LEU A 154 5.13 -19.92 5.22
C LEU A 154 4.14 -19.56 6.34
N GLY A 155 2.99 -20.27 6.39
CA GLY A 155 1.91 -19.99 7.32
C GLY A 155 0.79 -19.15 6.70
N SER A 156 -0.09 -18.61 7.53
CA SER A 156 -1.27 -17.85 7.13
C SER A 156 -1.17 -16.39 7.55
N VAL A 157 -1.72 -15.49 6.74
CA VAL A 157 -1.85 -14.07 7.07
C VAL A 157 -3.33 -13.68 7.00
N LEU A 158 -3.88 -13.25 8.11
CA LEU A 158 -5.23 -12.73 8.16
C LEU A 158 -5.23 -11.26 7.71
N ILE A 159 -6.13 -10.92 6.79
CA ILE A 159 -6.26 -9.56 6.25
C ILE A 159 -7.70 -9.12 6.47
N ALA A 160 -7.89 -7.95 7.08
CA ALA A 160 -9.22 -7.40 7.31
C ALA A 160 -9.21 -5.88 7.16
N CYS A 161 -10.33 -5.31 6.76
CA CYS A 161 -10.58 -3.90 6.95
C CYS A 161 -11.35 -3.74 8.27
N PRO A 162 -10.92 -2.88 9.21
CA PRO A 162 -11.61 -2.69 10.47
C PRO A 162 -13.03 -2.14 10.28
N PRO A 163 -13.87 -2.09 11.32
CA PRO A 163 -15.20 -1.50 11.23
C PRO A 163 -15.20 -0.12 10.60
N GLN A 164 -16.18 0.19 9.77
CA GLN A 164 -16.36 1.44 9.01
C GLN A 164 -15.36 1.63 7.84
N GLU A 165 -14.37 0.76 7.66
CA GLU A 165 -13.51 0.79 6.49
C GLU A 165 -14.13 -0.03 5.35
N THR A 166 -14.68 0.68 4.37
CA THR A 166 -15.41 0.07 3.24
C THR A 166 -14.55 -0.18 2.00
N HIS A 167 -13.29 0.29 1.99
CA HIS A 167 -12.38 0.14 0.85
C HIS A 167 -11.69 -1.23 0.85
N GLY A 168 -12.36 -2.23 0.27
CA GLY A 168 -11.84 -3.61 0.24
C GLY A 168 -10.73 -3.87 -0.78
N LEU A 169 -10.52 -3.00 -1.78
CA LEU A 169 -9.53 -3.23 -2.84
C LEU A 169 -8.09 -3.28 -2.33
N PRO A 170 -7.62 -2.41 -1.40
CA PRO A 170 -6.28 -2.54 -0.83
C PRO A 170 -6.08 -3.87 -0.09
N ALA A 171 -7.10 -4.37 0.62
CA ALA A 171 -7.06 -5.69 1.28
C ALA A 171 -6.95 -6.83 0.26
N ALA A 172 -7.63 -6.75 -0.88
CA ALA A 172 -7.51 -7.72 -1.96
C ALA A 172 -6.10 -7.71 -2.60
N ILE A 173 -5.49 -6.54 -2.76
CA ILE A 173 -4.11 -6.38 -3.21
C ILE A 173 -3.14 -7.01 -2.19
N CYS A 174 -3.31 -6.72 -0.88
CA CYS A 174 -2.53 -7.38 0.18
C CYS A 174 -2.61 -8.91 0.06
N ALA A 175 -3.80 -9.45 -0.12
CA ALA A 175 -4.00 -10.90 -0.21
C ALA A 175 -3.22 -11.52 -1.38
N GLU A 176 -3.21 -10.86 -2.52
CA GLU A 176 -2.47 -11.36 -3.69
C GLU A 176 -0.95 -11.26 -3.52
N LEU A 177 -0.45 -10.17 -2.92
CA LEU A 177 0.96 -10.02 -2.57
C LEU A 177 1.42 -11.05 -1.55
N VAL A 178 0.64 -11.28 -0.49
CA VAL A 178 0.86 -12.30 0.53
C VAL A 178 0.95 -13.69 -0.12
N ARG A 179 0.01 -14.00 -1.03
CA ARG A 179 0.00 -15.26 -1.80
C ARG A 179 1.26 -15.42 -2.65
N SER A 180 1.69 -14.35 -3.33
CA SER A 180 2.86 -14.38 -4.21
C SER A 180 4.16 -14.70 -3.48
N ARG A 181 4.21 -14.43 -2.17
CA ARG A 181 5.33 -14.74 -1.28
C ARG A 181 5.25 -16.12 -0.63
N GLY A 182 4.17 -16.88 -0.86
CA GLY A 182 4.03 -18.25 -0.39
C GLY A 182 3.24 -18.42 0.91
N TYR A 183 2.63 -17.36 1.42
CA TYR A 183 1.70 -17.44 2.55
C TYR A 183 0.28 -17.79 2.07
N HIS A 184 -0.53 -18.28 3.00
CA HIS A 184 -1.96 -18.45 2.79
C HIS A 184 -2.71 -17.20 3.25
N PRO A 185 -3.29 -16.38 2.34
CA PRO A 185 -4.08 -15.22 2.74
C PRO A 185 -5.48 -15.64 3.18
N VAL A 186 -5.89 -15.17 4.35
CA VAL A 186 -7.28 -15.23 4.84
C VAL A 186 -7.83 -13.81 4.81
N ASN A 187 -8.54 -13.45 3.74
CA ASN A 187 -9.05 -12.08 3.56
C ASN A 187 -10.53 -12.02 3.94
N LEU A 188 -10.84 -11.28 5.00
CA LEU A 188 -12.21 -11.06 5.48
C LEU A 188 -12.94 -9.94 4.69
N GLY A 189 -12.18 -9.10 3.98
CA GLY A 189 -12.75 -7.98 3.22
C GLY A 189 -13.08 -6.75 4.06
N PRO A 190 -13.95 -5.86 3.52
CA PRO A 190 -14.29 -4.59 4.14
C PRO A 190 -15.21 -4.72 5.34
N ASP A 191 -15.22 -3.68 6.18
CA ASP A 191 -16.15 -3.48 7.31
C ASP A 191 -16.29 -4.71 8.22
N SER A 192 -15.15 -5.30 8.61
CA SER A 192 -15.11 -6.50 9.43
C SER A 192 -15.27 -6.15 10.92
N PRO A 193 -16.28 -6.67 11.63
CA PRO A 193 -16.43 -6.46 13.06
C PRO A 193 -15.24 -7.00 13.86
N ILE A 194 -14.85 -6.33 14.93
CA ILE A 194 -13.68 -6.67 15.75
C ILE A 194 -13.74 -8.12 16.23
N ASP A 195 -14.89 -8.56 16.75
CA ASP A 195 -15.07 -9.94 17.24
C ASP A 195 -14.90 -10.96 16.10
N THR A 196 -15.33 -10.62 14.89
CA THR A 196 -15.16 -11.47 13.69
C THR A 196 -13.68 -11.60 13.33
N ILE A 197 -12.91 -10.52 13.39
CA ILE A 197 -11.47 -10.53 13.15
C ILE A 197 -10.78 -11.45 14.17
N ILE A 198 -11.09 -11.29 15.46
CA ILE A 198 -10.50 -12.10 16.53
C ILE A 198 -10.89 -13.58 16.39
N GLN A 199 -12.15 -13.87 16.08
CA GLN A 199 -12.62 -15.25 15.88
C GLN A 199 -11.94 -15.91 14.67
N ALA A 200 -11.83 -15.20 13.56
CA ALA A 200 -11.14 -15.68 12.37
C ALA A 200 -9.66 -15.93 12.64
N ALA A 201 -8.99 -15.02 13.37
CA ALA A 201 -7.60 -15.19 13.76
C ALA A 201 -7.38 -16.45 14.63
N ARG A 202 -8.25 -16.71 15.60
CA ARG A 202 -8.19 -17.91 16.45
C ARG A 202 -8.45 -19.20 15.70
N SER A 203 -9.22 -19.17 14.62
CA SER A 203 -9.56 -20.33 13.78
C SER A 203 -8.61 -20.51 12.58
N THR A 204 -7.66 -19.61 12.39
CA THR A 204 -6.69 -19.69 11.30
C THR A 204 -5.47 -20.51 11.71
N ASP A 205 -5.23 -21.61 11.03
CA ASP A 205 -4.07 -22.45 11.26
C ASP A 205 -2.77 -21.74 10.84
N GLU A 206 -1.70 -21.94 11.62
CA GLU A 206 -0.36 -21.36 11.36
C GLU A 206 -0.41 -19.84 11.12
N LEU A 207 -1.21 -19.10 11.92
CA LEU A 207 -1.32 -17.65 11.80
C LEU A 207 0.03 -16.97 12.09
N THR A 208 0.58 -16.30 11.09
CA THR A 208 1.86 -15.58 11.18
C THR A 208 1.67 -14.11 11.56
N ALA A 209 0.64 -13.47 11.02
CA ALA A 209 0.35 -12.05 11.27
C ALA A 209 -1.10 -11.69 10.91
N ILE A 210 -1.55 -10.56 11.46
CA ILE A 210 -2.80 -9.88 11.07
C ILE A 210 -2.45 -8.57 10.37
N VAL A 211 -3.04 -8.32 9.21
CA VAL A 211 -2.91 -7.07 8.45
C VAL A 211 -4.26 -6.34 8.48
N LEU A 212 -4.31 -5.19 9.11
CA LEU A 212 -5.44 -4.29 9.04
C LEU A 212 -5.23 -3.33 7.86
N SER A 213 -6.07 -3.45 6.86
CA SER A 213 -6.04 -2.62 5.66
C SER A 213 -6.95 -1.41 5.87
N THR A 214 -6.36 -0.22 5.90
CA THR A 214 -7.08 1.04 6.12
C THR A 214 -6.69 2.08 5.08
N VAL A 215 -7.55 3.07 4.87
CA VAL A 215 -7.28 4.26 4.08
C VAL A 215 -7.42 5.52 4.95
N SER A 216 -7.02 6.67 4.41
CA SER A 216 -6.97 7.94 5.16
C SER A 216 -8.32 8.42 5.71
N SER A 217 -9.44 7.90 5.22
CA SER A 217 -10.79 8.22 5.69
C SER A 217 -11.24 7.41 6.92
N THR A 218 -10.54 6.34 7.25
CA THR A 218 -10.86 5.52 8.43
C THR A 218 -10.62 6.33 9.72
N SER A 219 -11.54 6.23 10.68
CA SER A 219 -11.39 6.92 11.97
C SER A 219 -10.20 6.36 12.78
N PRO A 220 -9.27 7.20 13.25
CA PRO A 220 -8.15 6.75 14.08
C PRO A 220 -8.59 5.99 15.33
N SER A 221 -9.67 6.43 15.99
CA SER A 221 -10.19 5.76 17.21
C SER A 221 -10.65 4.34 16.95
N VAL A 222 -11.28 4.08 15.80
CA VAL A 222 -11.73 2.73 15.42
C VAL A 222 -10.55 1.81 15.17
N VAL A 223 -9.48 2.33 14.55
CA VAL A 223 -8.26 1.54 14.30
C VAL A 223 -7.57 1.20 15.63
N VAL A 224 -7.41 2.18 16.52
CA VAL A 224 -6.80 1.96 17.84
C VAL A 224 -7.62 0.95 18.65
N GLU A 225 -8.95 1.12 18.74
CA GLU A 225 -9.85 0.18 19.43
C GLU A 225 -9.70 -1.24 18.87
N THR A 226 -9.66 -1.37 17.52
CA THR A 226 -9.51 -2.68 16.87
C THR A 226 -8.17 -3.32 17.24
N VAL A 227 -7.09 -2.56 17.20
CA VAL A 227 -5.74 -3.04 17.56
C VAL A 227 -5.67 -3.46 19.03
N GLU A 228 -6.18 -2.63 19.94
CA GLU A 228 -6.19 -2.93 21.38
C GLU A 228 -6.98 -4.20 21.70
N ALA A 229 -8.14 -4.37 21.07
CA ALA A 229 -8.97 -5.58 21.23
C ALA A 229 -8.27 -6.84 20.70
N ILE A 230 -7.58 -6.73 19.54
CA ILE A 230 -6.78 -7.83 18.99
C ILE A 230 -5.64 -8.18 19.95
N HIS A 231 -4.85 -7.20 20.41
CA HIS A 231 -3.74 -7.44 21.34
C HIS A 231 -4.20 -8.01 22.67
N GLY A 232 -5.36 -7.54 23.20
CA GLY A 232 -5.95 -8.10 24.42
C GLY A 232 -6.36 -9.57 24.29
N SER A 233 -6.71 -10.00 23.08
CA SER A 233 -7.18 -11.36 22.78
C SER A 233 -6.08 -12.29 22.24
N LEU A 234 -5.07 -11.74 21.59
CA LEU A 234 -3.99 -12.43 20.86
C LEU A 234 -2.65 -11.68 21.04
N PRO A 235 -2.10 -11.62 22.27
CA PRO A 235 -0.97 -10.74 22.62
C PRO A 235 0.32 -11.05 21.88
N GLU A 236 0.50 -12.29 21.41
CA GLU A 236 1.71 -12.74 20.71
C GLU A 236 1.61 -12.63 19.19
N THR A 237 0.43 -12.30 18.67
CA THR A 237 0.22 -12.22 17.22
C THR A 237 0.64 -10.84 16.70
N PRO A 238 1.59 -10.75 15.76
CA PRO A 238 1.98 -9.49 15.14
C PRO A 238 0.82 -8.84 14.40
N VAL A 239 0.60 -7.54 14.66
CA VAL A 239 -0.43 -6.74 13.97
C VAL A 239 0.26 -5.66 13.14
N MET A 240 -0.07 -5.61 11.87
CA MET A 240 0.38 -4.62 10.91
C MET A 240 -0.80 -3.76 10.48
N VAL A 241 -0.63 -2.45 10.43
CA VAL A 241 -1.68 -1.52 10.01
C VAL A 241 -1.23 -0.74 8.78
N GLY A 242 -1.94 -0.90 7.69
CA GLY A 242 -1.76 -0.11 6.46
C GLY A 242 -2.40 1.28 6.61
N GLY A 243 -1.81 2.28 5.94
CA GLY A 243 -2.26 3.67 6.05
C GLY A 243 -1.30 4.54 6.84
N VAL A 244 -1.63 5.83 6.98
CA VAL A 244 -0.79 6.83 7.70
C VAL A 244 -1.39 7.10 9.06
N TRP A 245 -0.79 6.54 10.09
CA TRP A 245 -1.25 6.66 11.48
C TRP A 245 -0.18 7.30 12.35
N ALA A 246 -0.59 8.30 13.16
CA ALA A 246 0.33 9.03 14.03
C ALA A 246 0.47 8.42 15.44
N ASP A 247 -0.57 7.77 15.92
CA ASP A 247 -0.72 7.40 17.33
C ASP A 247 -1.16 5.92 17.48
N LEU A 248 -0.47 5.00 16.78
CA LEU A 248 -0.67 3.57 16.99
C LEU A 248 0.06 3.11 18.26
N PRO A 249 -0.47 2.10 18.99
CA PRO A 249 0.22 1.47 20.11
C PRO A 249 1.63 0.97 19.72
N ASP A 250 2.59 1.03 20.65
CA ASP A 250 4.02 0.71 20.41
C ASP A 250 4.30 -0.68 19.80
N LYS A 251 3.39 -1.62 19.93
CA LYS A 251 3.52 -2.99 19.42
C LYS A 251 3.00 -3.18 17.99
N VAL A 252 2.52 -2.11 17.35
CA VAL A 252 1.91 -2.17 16.01
C VAL A 252 2.89 -1.73 14.96
N LEU A 253 3.01 -2.51 13.90
CA LEU A 253 3.82 -2.16 12.74
C LEU A 253 3.00 -1.28 11.79
N SER A 254 3.28 0.02 11.79
CA SER A 254 2.70 0.94 10.81
C SER A 254 3.35 0.71 9.44
N LEU A 255 2.53 0.40 8.44
CA LEU A 255 3.00 0.13 7.10
C LEU A 255 2.94 1.39 6.23
N ASP A 256 4.04 1.74 5.61
CA ASP A 256 4.09 2.86 4.65
C ASP A 256 3.81 2.42 3.20
N GLY A 257 3.33 1.22 3.00
CA GLY A 257 2.90 0.67 1.74
C GLY A 257 3.08 -0.85 1.65
N PHE A 258 2.72 -1.42 0.53
CA PHE A 258 2.79 -2.86 0.32
C PHE A 258 4.22 -3.44 0.43
N PRO A 259 5.29 -2.77 -0.07
CA PRO A 259 6.65 -3.27 0.12
C PRO A 259 7.06 -3.37 1.60
N SER A 260 6.64 -2.41 2.43
CA SER A 260 6.89 -2.45 3.88
C SER A 260 6.24 -3.67 4.53
N MET A 261 4.99 -3.99 4.16
CA MET A 261 4.30 -5.19 4.61
C MET A 261 5.09 -6.47 4.28
N LEU A 262 5.53 -6.59 3.02
CA LEU A 262 6.26 -7.78 2.57
C LEU A 262 7.60 -7.94 3.30
N ASN A 263 8.33 -6.85 3.54
CA ASN A 263 9.58 -6.86 4.28
C ASN A 263 9.38 -7.34 5.73
N HIS A 264 8.31 -6.87 6.40
CA HIS A 264 7.99 -7.33 7.75
C HIS A 264 7.61 -8.81 7.79
N LEU A 265 6.83 -9.29 6.82
CA LEU A 265 6.50 -10.71 6.71
C LEU A 265 7.74 -11.59 6.51
N GLU A 266 8.73 -11.14 5.71
CA GLU A 266 10.00 -11.86 5.56
C GLU A 266 10.78 -11.95 6.88
N GLN A 267 10.83 -10.87 7.66
CA GLN A 267 11.49 -10.86 8.97
C GLN A 267 10.84 -11.84 9.96
N LEU A 268 9.49 -11.93 9.96
CA LEU A 268 8.77 -12.90 10.81
C LEU A 268 9.01 -14.36 10.41
N SER A 269 9.31 -14.63 9.14
CA SER A 269 9.53 -16.00 8.65
C SER A 269 10.97 -16.49 8.78
N GLY A 270 11.92 -15.57 8.96
CA GLY A 270 13.36 -15.87 9.10
C GLY A 270 13.81 -16.06 10.56
N SER A 271 12.88 -15.90 11.48
CA SER A 271 13.07 -16.13 12.93
C SER A 271 12.55 -17.48 13.33
#